data_68409a461f925e5b810aefd107be6281
#
_entry.id   68409a461f925e5b810aefd107be6281
#
_cell.length_a   1.000
_cell.length_b   1.000
_cell.length_c   1.000
_cell.angle_alpha   90.00
_cell.angle_beta   90.00
_cell.angle_gamma   90.00
#
_symmetry.space_group_name_H-M   'P 1'
#
loop_
_entity.id
_entity.type
_entity.pdbx_description
1 polymer ?
#
loop_
_entity_poly.entity_id
_entity_poly.type
_entity_poly.pdbx_seq_one_letter_code
_entity_poly.pdbx_strand_id
1 'polypeptide(L)'
;MCSRARTERDLAREVARRIVAAESESGPRLAHVRGVVETVRTAAGAGGWPAAIVDAAVRAAWLHDVLRLEDPEQLRRRIEAAGEVPDPWALVHSPRLLHAQAAAVWAVGQGETDPGVLTAVRHHPTAHPDWGPVGLLLYVADFCEPGRPYAGRLDTHRIRILAEEGEEGLAEAARRVLGLRLAHQLAKGHEVHPLTLGAWRRWFRKDP
;
A
#
# COMPACT_ATOMS: atom_id res chain seq x y z
N MET A 1 -15.32 22.72 -18.45
CA MET A 1 -15.42 21.36 -18.97
C MET A 1 -15.45 20.41 -17.78
N CYS A 2 -16.59 19.75 -17.54
CA CYS A 2 -16.73 18.85 -16.39
C CYS A 2 -15.92 17.57 -16.67
N SER A 3 -14.79 17.38 -15.99
CA SER A 3 -14.02 16.13 -16.06
C SER A 3 -14.89 15.01 -15.50
N ARG A 4 -15.26 14.06 -16.35
CA ARG A 4 -16.01 12.87 -15.95
C ARG A 4 -15.18 12.11 -14.91
N ALA A 5 -15.73 11.90 -13.73
CA ALA A 5 -15.05 11.13 -12.69
C ALA A 5 -14.61 9.77 -13.26
N ARG A 6 -13.33 9.43 -13.08
CA ARG A 6 -12.73 8.19 -13.58
C ARG A 6 -13.35 7.01 -12.83
N THR A 7 -13.86 6.03 -13.55
CA THR A 7 -14.40 4.83 -12.91
C THR A 7 -13.27 3.91 -12.42
N GLU A 8 -13.56 3.05 -11.44
CA GLU A 8 -12.62 2.00 -11.03
C GLU A 8 -12.14 1.14 -12.21
N ARG A 9 -13.06 0.83 -13.15
CA ARG A 9 -12.72 0.07 -14.35
C ARG A 9 -11.70 0.77 -15.25
N ASP A 10 -11.76 2.10 -15.35
CA ASP A 10 -10.81 2.88 -16.14
C ASP A 10 -9.45 2.92 -15.45
N LEU A 11 -9.42 3.08 -14.12
CA LEU A 11 -8.21 3.02 -13.32
C LEU A 11 -7.55 1.64 -13.43
N ALA A 12 -8.32 0.57 -13.26
CA ALA A 12 -7.83 -0.81 -13.35
C ALA A 12 -7.19 -1.11 -14.72
N ARG A 13 -7.81 -0.64 -15.81
CA ARG A 13 -7.26 -0.80 -17.16
C ARG A 13 -5.95 -0.05 -17.35
N GLU A 14 -5.86 1.18 -16.84
CA GLU A 14 -4.64 1.99 -16.95
C GLU A 14 -3.49 1.39 -16.16
N VAL A 15 -3.75 0.98 -14.90
CA VAL A 15 -2.77 0.29 -14.06
C VAL A 15 -2.30 -1.00 -14.71
N ALA A 16 -3.24 -1.83 -15.19
CA ALA A 16 -2.90 -3.08 -15.86
C ALA A 16 -2.02 -2.86 -17.10
N ARG A 17 -2.37 -1.89 -17.96
CA ARG A 17 -1.54 -1.53 -19.14
C ARG A 17 -0.11 -1.14 -18.73
N ARG A 18 0.02 -0.34 -17.66
CA ARG A 18 1.32 0.13 -17.22
C ARG A 18 2.17 -0.99 -16.64
N ILE A 19 1.59 -1.85 -15.80
CA ILE A 19 2.30 -2.99 -15.22
C ILE A 19 2.73 -3.95 -16.34
N VAL A 20 1.82 -4.32 -17.25
CA VAL A 20 2.12 -5.23 -18.35
C VAL A 20 3.21 -4.66 -19.29
N ALA A 21 3.21 -3.35 -19.53
CA ALA A 21 4.25 -2.71 -20.32
C ALA A 21 5.63 -2.71 -19.66
N ALA A 22 5.69 -2.78 -18.33
CA ALA A 22 6.93 -2.85 -17.55
C ALA A 22 7.38 -4.29 -17.27
N GLU A 23 6.48 -5.28 -17.37
CA GLU A 23 6.79 -6.70 -17.26
C GLU A 23 7.10 -7.26 -18.64
N SER A 24 8.21 -7.99 -18.78
CA SER A 24 8.55 -8.70 -20.02
C SER A 24 7.63 -9.90 -20.34
N GLU A 25 6.85 -10.34 -19.35
CA GLU A 25 5.80 -11.37 -19.45
C GLU A 25 4.65 -11.02 -18.51
N SER A 26 3.41 -11.30 -18.89
CA SER A 26 2.19 -11.04 -18.10
C SER A 26 2.27 -11.77 -16.74
N GLY A 27 2.80 -11.07 -15.75
CA GLY A 27 3.39 -11.76 -14.71
C GLY A 27 2.81 -11.57 -13.32
N PRO A 28 3.58 -11.94 -12.33
CA PRO A 28 3.15 -12.04 -10.93
C PRO A 28 2.73 -10.68 -10.34
N ARG A 29 3.19 -9.53 -10.89
CA ARG A 29 2.88 -8.22 -10.34
C ARG A 29 1.40 -7.83 -10.52
N LEU A 30 0.86 -7.99 -11.71
CA LEU A 30 -0.55 -7.70 -11.94
C LEU A 30 -1.46 -8.66 -11.15
N ALA A 31 -1.08 -9.94 -11.06
CA ALA A 31 -1.79 -10.91 -10.24
C ALA A 31 -1.78 -10.50 -8.76
N HIS A 32 -0.63 -10.07 -8.24
CA HIS A 32 -0.51 -9.52 -6.89
C HIS A 32 -1.43 -8.31 -6.67
N VAL A 33 -1.39 -7.30 -7.52
CA VAL A 33 -2.24 -6.10 -7.38
C VAL A 33 -3.72 -6.49 -7.36
N ARG A 34 -4.15 -7.41 -8.23
CA ARG A 34 -5.54 -7.93 -8.21
C ARG A 34 -5.87 -8.66 -6.93
N GLY A 35 -4.95 -9.48 -6.41
CA GLY A 35 -5.09 -10.16 -5.13
C GLY A 35 -5.24 -9.19 -3.95
N VAL A 36 -4.46 -8.10 -3.95
CA VAL A 36 -4.59 -7.03 -2.94
C VAL A 36 -5.96 -6.35 -3.04
N VAL A 37 -6.42 -6.00 -4.24
CA VAL A 37 -7.75 -5.40 -4.45
C VAL A 37 -8.86 -6.29 -3.90
N GLU A 38 -8.81 -7.59 -4.18
CA GLU A 38 -9.81 -8.55 -3.73
C GLU A 38 -9.77 -8.74 -2.21
N THR A 39 -8.56 -8.77 -1.62
CA THR A 39 -8.38 -8.83 -0.17
C THR A 39 -8.94 -7.58 0.53
N VAL A 40 -8.72 -6.39 -0.04
CA VAL A 40 -9.33 -5.14 0.46
C VAL A 40 -10.84 -5.21 0.43
N ARG A 41 -11.46 -5.67 -0.69
CA ARG A 41 -12.92 -5.79 -0.80
C ARG A 41 -13.50 -6.75 0.24
N THR A 42 -12.87 -7.90 0.41
CA THR A 42 -13.30 -8.91 1.39
C THR A 42 -13.25 -8.33 2.79
N ALA A 43 -12.10 -7.80 3.22
CA ALA A 43 -11.92 -7.25 4.55
C ALA A 43 -12.83 -6.04 4.81
N ALA A 44 -12.93 -5.12 3.85
CA ALA A 44 -13.76 -3.93 4.01
C ALA A 44 -15.26 -4.26 3.99
N GLY A 45 -15.70 -5.21 3.16
CA GLY A 45 -17.09 -5.66 3.12
C GLY A 45 -17.50 -6.37 4.41
N ALA A 46 -16.70 -7.31 4.89
CA ALA A 46 -16.95 -8.03 6.13
C ALA A 46 -16.89 -7.11 7.36
N GLY A 47 -15.94 -6.15 7.38
CA GLY A 47 -15.80 -5.18 8.45
C GLY A 47 -16.87 -4.08 8.49
N GLY A 48 -17.82 -4.07 7.55
CA GLY A 48 -18.95 -3.12 7.52
C GLY A 48 -18.54 -1.67 7.25
N TRP A 49 -17.44 -1.45 6.51
CA TRP A 49 -16.95 -0.11 6.22
C TRP A 49 -17.88 0.67 5.27
N PRO A 50 -18.03 2.00 5.44
CA PRO A 50 -18.77 2.83 4.51
C PRO A 50 -18.26 2.70 3.07
N ALA A 51 -19.16 2.74 2.08
CA ALA A 51 -18.83 2.60 0.66
C ALA A 51 -17.69 3.55 0.22
N ALA A 52 -17.67 4.78 0.72
CA ALA A 52 -16.61 5.74 0.41
C ALA A 52 -15.21 5.28 0.87
N ILE A 53 -15.12 4.61 2.02
CA ILE A 53 -13.86 4.03 2.53
C ILE A 53 -13.46 2.82 1.68
N VAL A 54 -14.42 1.96 1.34
CA VAL A 54 -14.18 0.79 0.46
C VAL A 54 -13.65 1.25 -0.89
N ASP A 55 -14.31 2.21 -1.53
CA ASP A 55 -13.90 2.75 -2.82
C ASP A 55 -12.51 3.39 -2.77
N ALA A 56 -12.21 4.15 -1.73
CA ALA A 56 -10.88 4.76 -1.54
C ALA A 56 -9.80 3.69 -1.34
N ALA A 57 -10.04 2.68 -0.50
CA ALA A 57 -9.10 1.59 -0.27
C ALA A 57 -8.87 0.73 -1.52
N VAL A 58 -9.90 0.48 -2.32
CA VAL A 58 -9.80 -0.21 -3.62
C VAL A 58 -8.96 0.61 -4.61
N ARG A 59 -9.15 1.94 -4.69
CA ARG A 59 -8.29 2.79 -5.54
C ARG A 59 -6.84 2.76 -5.07
N ALA A 60 -6.60 2.85 -3.76
CA ALA A 60 -5.25 2.73 -3.20
C ALA A 60 -4.62 1.38 -3.53
N ALA A 61 -5.39 0.28 -3.45
CA ALA A 61 -4.93 -1.06 -3.81
C ALA A 61 -4.55 -1.19 -5.29
N TRP A 62 -5.30 -0.59 -6.22
CA TRP A 62 -4.90 -0.54 -7.62
C TRP A 62 -3.61 0.22 -7.85
N LEU A 63 -3.40 1.31 -7.13
CA LEU A 63 -2.31 2.26 -7.36
C LEU A 63 -0.97 1.86 -6.72
N HIS A 64 -0.97 1.13 -5.60
CA HIS A 64 0.18 1.03 -4.70
C HIS A 64 1.48 0.57 -5.38
N ASP A 65 1.40 -0.41 -6.25
CA ASP A 65 2.55 -1.06 -6.92
C ASP A 65 2.64 -0.77 -8.44
N VAL A 66 1.92 0.24 -8.93
CA VAL A 66 1.85 0.56 -10.37
C VAL A 66 3.22 0.87 -11.00
N LEU A 67 4.17 1.35 -10.22
CA LEU A 67 5.54 1.68 -10.64
C LEU A 67 6.61 0.78 -9.98
N ARG A 68 6.21 -0.34 -9.39
CA ARG A 68 7.10 -1.22 -8.61
C ARG A 68 8.27 -1.80 -9.42
N LEU A 69 8.09 -1.93 -10.72
CA LEU A 69 9.07 -2.53 -11.63
C LEU A 69 10.00 -1.50 -12.28
N GLU A 70 9.75 -0.19 -12.10
CA GLU A 70 10.63 0.84 -12.62
C GLU A 70 11.99 0.87 -11.88
N ASP A 71 13.02 1.27 -12.61
CA ASP A 71 14.35 1.47 -12.04
C ASP A 71 14.34 2.62 -11.00
N PRO A 72 15.09 2.51 -9.89
CA PRO A 72 15.14 3.55 -8.86
C PRO A 72 15.49 4.95 -9.37
N GLU A 73 16.35 5.06 -10.38
CA GLU A 73 16.72 6.35 -10.95
C GLU A 73 15.56 6.97 -11.76
N GLN A 74 14.76 6.14 -12.45
CA GLN A 74 13.55 6.60 -13.12
C GLN A 74 12.49 7.05 -12.10
N LEU A 75 12.34 6.32 -11.00
CA LEU A 75 11.45 6.70 -9.89
C LEU A 75 11.86 8.06 -9.30
N ARG A 76 13.14 8.25 -9.02
CA ARG A 76 13.70 9.51 -8.51
C ARG A 76 13.36 10.67 -9.45
N ARG A 77 13.68 10.56 -10.74
CA ARG A 77 13.41 11.59 -11.75
C ARG A 77 11.93 11.93 -11.85
N ARG A 78 11.05 10.94 -11.71
CA ARG A 78 9.60 11.15 -11.74
C ARG A 78 9.12 12.00 -10.56
N ILE A 79 9.65 11.74 -9.37
CA ILE A 79 9.34 12.49 -8.16
C ILE A 79 9.82 13.94 -8.29
N GLU A 80 11.07 14.12 -8.72
CA GLU A 80 11.68 15.45 -8.94
C GLU A 80 10.95 16.26 -10.02
N ALA A 81 10.56 15.61 -11.12
CA ALA A 81 9.81 16.27 -12.20
C ALA A 81 8.43 16.77 -11.78
N ALA A 82 7.86 16.19 -10.73
CA ALA A 82 6.63 16.66 -10.10
C ALA A 82 6.85 17.78 -9.06
N GLY A 83 8.09 18.23 -8.87
CA GLY A 83 8.45 19.25 -7.88
C GLY A 83 8.55 18.74 -6.45
N GLU A 84 8.56 17.42 -6.25
CA GLU A 84 8.73 16.81 -4.93
C GLU A 84 10.19 16.44 -4.65
N VAL A 85 10.53 16.38 -3.36
CA VAL A 85 11.83 15.87 -2.91
C VAL A 85 11.70 14.34 -2.70
N PRO A 86 12.55 13.53 -3.35
CA PRO A 86 12.60 12.09 -3.08
C PRO A 86 12.96 11.83 -1.61
N ASP A 87 12.36 10.79 -1.03
CA ASP A 87 12.61 10.40 0.36
C ASP A 87 14.12 10.21 0.59
N PRO A 88 14.75 11.05 1.45
CA PRO A 88 16.21 11.00 1.66
C PRO A 88 16.68 9.70 2.28
N TRP A 89 15.86 9.10 3.16
CA TRP A 89 16.19 7.82 3.77
C TRP A 89 16.16 6.71 2.74
N ALA A 90 15.12 6.70 1.89
CA ALA A 90 14.99 5.71 0.83
C ALA A 90 16.16 5.78 -0.16
N LEU A 91 16.60 6.99 -0.54
CA LEU A 91 17.74 7.17 -1.45
C LEU A 91 19.02 6.49 -0.94
N VAL A 92 19.25 6.51 0.36
CA VAL A 92 20.48 5.98 0.98
C VAL A 92 20.35 4.48 1.27
N HIS A 93 19.25 4.06 1.89
CA HIS A 93 19.13 2.73 2.47
C HIS A 93 18.35 1.73 1.60
N SER A 94 17.39 2.19 0.82
CA SER A 94 16.53 1.32 0.02
C SER A 94 15.86 2.05 -1.15
N PRO A 95 16.59 2.38 -2.23
CA PRO A 95 16.07 3.19 -3.36
C PRO A 95 14.81 2.60 -4.02
N ARG A 96 14.60 1.29 -3.90
CA ARG A 96 13.38 0.64 -4.38
C ARG A 96 12.10 1.09 -3.65
N LEU A 97 12.18 1.68 -2.45
CA LEU A 97 11.02 2.23 -1.74
C LEU A 97 10.46 3.48 -2.41
N LEU A 98 11.24 4.16 -3.25
CA LEU A 98 10.78 5.31 -4.03
C LEU A 98 9.59 4.99 -4.95
N HIS A 99 9.36 3.70 -5.27
CA HIS A 99 8.20 3.32 -6.08
C HIS A 99 6.86 3.77 -5.47
N ALA A 100 6.75 3.77 -4.15
CA ALA A 100 5.53 4.16 -3.45
C ALA A 100 5.28 5.67 -3.54
N GLN A 101 6.31 6.48 -3.32
CA GLN A 101 6.23 7.93 -3.52
C GLN A 101 5.95 8.27 -4.99
N ALA A 102 6.67 7.64 -5.92
CA ALA A 102 6.47 7.85 -7.36
C ALA A 102 5.05 7.42 -7.81
N ALA A 103 4.50 6.33 -7.24
CA ALA A 103 3.14 5.90 -7.50
C ALA A 103 2.09 6.92 -7.03
N ALA A 104 2.29 7.54 -5.86
CA ALA A 104 1.42 8.62 -5.38
C ALA A 104 1.49 9.86 -6.29
N VAL A 105 2.69 10.27 -6.71
CA VAL A 105 2.89 11.34 -7.70
C VAL A 105 2.19 11.02 -9.01
N TRP A 106 2.35 9.80 -9.51
CA TRP A 106 1.68 9.36 -10.72
C TRP A 106 0.16 9.39 -10.57
N ALA A 107 -0.37 8.96 -9.42
CA ALA A 107 -1.80 8.96 -9.12
C ALA A 107 -2.40 10.38 -9.18
N VAL A 108 -1.70 11.38 -8.64
CA VAL A 108 -2.09 12.81 -8.77
C VAL A 108 -2.19 13.21 -10.24
N GLY A 109 -1.20 12.84 -11.06
CA GLY A 109 -1.23 13.09 -12.50
C GLY A 109 -2.34 12.35 -13.24
N GLN A 110 -2.93 11.32 -12.63
CA GLN A 110 -4.11 10.61 -13.13
C GLN A 110 -5.44 11.18 -12.60
N GLY A 111 -5.39 12.24 -11.79
CA GLY A 111 -6.55 12.91 -11.23
C GLY A 111 -7.00 12.36 -9.87
N GLU A 112 -6.18 11.56 -9.18
CA GLU A 112 -6.47 11.20 -7.78
C GLU A 112 -6.24 12.40 -6.87
N THR A 113 -7.21 12.70 -6.02
CA THR A 113 -7.18 13.87 -5.11
C THR A 113 -7.48 13.52 -3.66
N ASP A 114 -7.87 12.27 -3.38
CA ASP A 114 -8.19 11.83 -2.04
C ASP A 114 -6.90 11.69 -1.21
N PRO A 115 -6.72 12.48 -0.14
CA PRO A 115 -5.49 12.46 0.65
C PRO A 115 -5.29 11.11 1.36
N GLY A 116 -6.36 10.41 1.72
CA GLY A 116 -6.29 9.08 2.32
C GLY A 116 -5.70 8.04 1.34
N VAL A 117 -6.15 8.08 0.07
CA VAL A 117 -5.61 7.25 -1.01
C VAL A 117 -4.13 7.57 -1.25
N LEU A 118 -3.82 8.85 -1.43
CA LEU A 118 -2.45 9.27 -1.76
C LEU A 118 -1.46 8.94 -0.63
N THR A 119 -1.85 9.15 0.64
CA THR A 119 -1.02 8.82 1.80
C THR A 119 -0.86 7.30 1.96
N ALA A 120 -1.93 6.53 1.73
CA ALA A 120 -1.86 5.08 1.75
C ALA A 120 -0.88 4.54 0.70
N VAL A 121 -1.00 4.99 -0.56
CA VAL A 121 -0.11 4.60 -1.66
C VAL A 121 1.34 4.99 -1.36
N ARG A 122 1.57 6.23 -0.93
CA ARG A 122 2.91 6.79 -0.67
C ARG A 122 3.69 6.01 0.38
N HIS A 123 3.02 5.53 1.40
CA HIS A 123 3.67 4.94 2.57
C HIS A 123 3.38 3.44 2.78
N HIS A 124 2.71 2.77 1.82
CA HIS A 124 2.34 1.36 1.99
C HIS A 124 3.49 0.42 2.37
N PRO A 125 4.76 0.64 1.96
CA PRO A 125 5.85 -0.27 2.35
C PRO A 125 6.35 -0.01 3.78
N THR A 126 6.23 1.25 4.26
CA THR A 126 6.82 1.70 5.53
C THR A 126 5.83 1.78 6.66
N ALA A 127 4.54 1.81 6.40
CA ALA A 127 3.47 2.28 7.26
C ALA A 127 3.56 3.80 7.56
N HIS A 128 2.51 4.34 8.16
CA HIS A 128 2.45 5.73 8.61
C HIS A 128 1.72 5.84 9.95
N PRO A 129 2.22 6.61 10.93
CA PRO A 129 1.65 6.66 12.27
C PRO A 129 0.18 7.09 12.33
N ASP A 130 -0.25 7.99 11.43
CA ASP A 130 -1.56 8.63 11.45
C ASP A 130 -2.50 8.10 10.35
N TRP A 131 -2.33 6.85 9.92
CA TRP A 131 -3.23 6.25 8.95
C TRP A 131 -4.65 6.05 9.52
N GLY A 132 -5.64 6.45 8.71
CA GLY A 132 -7.01 6.00 8.84
C GLY A 132 -7.25 4.66 8.14
N PRO A 133 -8.52 4.23 8.05
CA PRO A 133 -8.88 2.89 7.57
C PRO A 133 -8.39 2.57 6.16
N VAL A 134 -8.31 3.54 5.26
CA VAL A 134 -7.81 3.33 3.88
C VAL A 134 -6.35 2.82 3.88
N GLY A 135 -5.49 3.46 4.67
CA GLY A 135 -4.08 3.04 4.79
C GLY A 135 -3.93 1.69 5.48
N LEU A 136 -4.69 1.45 6.53
CA LEU A 136 -4.67 0.19 7.28
C LEU A 136 -5.18 -0.99 6.42
N LEU A 137 -6.27 -0.80 5.68
CA LEU A 137 -6.82 -1.82 4.75
C LEU A 137 -5.80 -2.19 3.67
N LEU A 138 -5.19 -1.19 3.01
CA LEU A 138 -4.15 -1.44 2.02
C LEU A 138 -2.96 -2.19 2.64
N TYR A 139 -2.48 -1.74 3.79
CA TYR A 139 -1.27 -2.29 4.44
C TYR A 139 -1.43 -3.75 4.83
N VAL A 140 -2.59 -4.09 5.37
CA VAL A 140 -2.93 -5.46 5.76
C VAL A 140 -3.14 -6.32 4.51
N ALA A 141 -3.89 -5.82 3.52
CA ALA A 141 -4.19 -6.56 2.30
C ALA A 141 -2.93 -6.85 1.47
N ASP A 142 -2.02 -5.88 1.31
CA ASP A 142 -0.73 -6.09 0.63
C ASP A 142 0.10 -7.19 1.29
N PHE A 143 0.07 -7.27 2.62
CA PHE A 143 0.78 -8.32 3.35
C PHE A 143 0.10 -9.67 3.23
N CYS A 144 -1.24 -9.72 3.27
CA CYS A 144 -2.01 -10.95 3.45
C CYS A 144 -2.61 -11.54 2.17
N GLU A 145 -2.42 -10.91 1.00
CA GLU A 145 -3.03 -11.40 -0.23
C GLU A 145 -2.59 -12.86 -0.53
N PRO A 146 -3.51 -13.69 -1.08
CA PRO A 146 -3.28 -15.14 -1.19
C PRO A 146 -2.11 -15.57 -2.08
N GLY A 147 -1.67 -14.73 -3.02
CA GLY A 147 -0.52 -15.01 -3.90
C GLY A 147 0.84 -14.86 -3.23
N ARG A 148 0.92 -14.34 -2.00
CA ARG A 148 2.20 -14.22 -1.29
C ARG A 148 2.76 -15.60 -0.89
N PRO A 149 4.08 -15.82 -0.99
CA PRO A 149 4.71 -17.10 -0.64
C PRO A 149 4.46 -17.58 0.80
N TYR A 150 4.10 -16.65 1.68
CA TYR A 150 3.79 -16.92 3.09
C TYR A 150 2.29 -16.85 3.43
N ALA A 151 1.41 -16.70 2.42
CA ALA A 151 -0.04 -16.53 2.62
C ALA A 151 -0.71 -17.70 3.36
N GLY A 152 -0.15 -18.91 3.25
CA GLY A 152 -0.64 -20.10 3.96
C GLY A 152 -0.21 -20.21 5.42
N ARG A 153 0.60 -19.29 5.95
CA ARG A 153 1.00 -19.34 7.36
C ARG A 153 -0.17 -19.01 8.27
N LEU A 154 -0.23 -19.66 9.41
CA LEU A 154 -1.30 -19.47 10.41
C LEU A 154 -1.46 -18.01 10.81
N ASP A 155 -0.36 -17.28 10.99
CA ASP A 155 -0.40 -15.86 11.35
C ASP A 155 -1.06 -15.01 10.26
N THR A 156 -0.76 -15.26 8.98
CA THR A 156 -1.37 -14.53 7.85
C THR A 156 -2.88 -14.78 7.79
N HIS A 157 -3.32 -16.02 8.04
CA HIS A 157 -4.74 -16.36 8.09
C HIS A 157 -5.46 -15.63 9.25
N ARG A 158 -4.88 -15.64 10.45
CA ARG A 158 -5.43 -14.93 11.61
C ARG A 158 -5.51 -13.42 11.40
N ILE A 159 -4.51 -12.83 10.76
CA ILE A 159 -4.49 -11.40 10.43
C ILE A 159 -5.63 -11.06 9.46
N ARG A 160 -5.93 -11.91 8.47
CA ARG A 160 -7.07 -11.71 7.56
C ARG A 160 -8.40 -11.71 8.31
N ILE A 161 -8.61 -12.69 9.19
CA ILE A 161 -9.84 -12.75 10.02
C ILE A 161 -10.00 -11.47 10.84
N LEU A 162 -8.96 -11.04 11.54
CA LEU A 162 -9.00 -9.80 12.32
C LEU A 162 -9.36 -8.58 11.46
N ALA A 163 -8.84 -8.48 10.24
CA ALA A 163 -9.14 -7.35 9.36
C ALA A 163 -10.63 -7.28 8.94
N GLU A 164 -11.38 -8.36 9.10
CA GLU A 164 -12.82 -8.48 8.83
C GLU A 164 -13.69 -8.09 10.05
N GLU A 165 -13.09 -7.86 11.22
CA GLU A 165 -13.78 -7.58 12.49
C GLU A 165 -13.99 -6.07 12.76
N GLY A 166 -14.05 -5.24 11.70
CA GLY A 166 -14.28 -3.80 11.82
C GLY A 166 -13.04 -3.02 12.25
N GLU A 167 -13.24 -1.87 12.88
CA GLU A 167 -12.15 -0.91 13.13
C GLU A 167 -11.10 -1.45 14.10
N GLU A 168 -11.51 -2.00 15.22
CA GLU A 168 -10.59 -2.54 16.24
C GLU A 168 -9.81 -3.75 15.70
N GLY A 169 -10.50 -4.66 15.01
CA GLY A 169 -9.87 -5.81 14.39
C GLY A 169 -8.86 -5.41 13.30
N LEU A 170 -9.21 -4.45 12.45
CA LEU A 170 -8.31 -3.92 11.43
C LEU A 170 -7.06 -3.26 12.05
N ALA A 171 -7.22 -2.50 13.13
CA ALA A 171 -6.10 -1.88 13.84
C ALA A 171 -5.18 -2.95 14.44
N GLU A 172 -5.74 -4.01 15.02
CA GLU A 172 -4.95 -5.13 15.55
C GLU A 172 -4.25 -5.91 14.43
N ALA A 173 -4.93 -6.16 13.30
CA ALA A 173 -4.33 -6.77 12.13
C ALA A 173 -3.11 -5.98 11.63
N ALA A 174 -3.24 -4.65 11.53
CA ALA A 174 -2.15 -3.76 11.12
C ALA A 174 -0.97 -3.79 12.10
N ARG A 175 -1.23 -3.80 13.41
CA ARG A 175 -0.17 -3.97 14.44
C ARG A 175 0.59 -5.27 14.24
N ARG A 176 -0.09 -6.39 14.00
CA ARG A 176 0.57 -7.67 13.75
C ARG A 176 1.40 -7.67 12.49
N VAL A 177 0.90 -7.11 11.39
CA VAL A 177 1.67 -6.94 10.16
C VAL A 177 2.93 -6.12 10.42
N LEU A 178 2.80 -5.00 11.13
CA LEU A 178 3.95 -4.14 11.46
C LEU A 178 4.99 -4.89 12.28
N GLY A 179 4.56 -5.64 13.30
CA GLY A 179 5.46 -6.48 14.12
C GLY A 179 6.21 -7.53 13.31
N LEU A 180 5.52 -8.24 12.41
CA LEU A 180 6.13 -9.25 11.55
C LEU A 180 7.12 -8.64 10.55
N ARG A 181 6.78 -7.48 9.95
CA ARG A 181 7.70 -6.77 9.03
C ARG A 181 8.93 -6.27 9.77
N LEU A 182 8.79 -5.68 10.96
CA LEU A 182 9.91 -5.24 11.79
C LEU A 182 10.82 -6.40 12.20
N ALA A 183 10.25 -7.48 12.71
CA ALA A 183 11.01 -8.66 13.08
C ALA A 183 11.82 -9.20 11.90
N HIS A 184 11.22 -9.24 10.70
CA HIS A 184 11.91 -9.67 9.48
C HIS A 184 13.05 -8.73 9.09
N GLN A 185 12.85 -7.40 9.13
CA GLN A 185 13.89 -6.41 8.80
C GLN A 185 15.07 -6.53 9.76
N LEU A 186 14.80 -6.58 11.07
CA LEU A 186 15.82 -6.71 12.11
C LEU A 186 16.60 -8.02 11.99
N ALA A 187 15.92 -9.14 11.73
CA ALA A 187 16.56 -10.44 11.52
C ALA A 187 17.49 -10.47 10.29
N LYS A 188 17.26 -9.57 9.32
CA LYS A 188 18.10 -9.39 8.12
C LYS A 188 19.20 -8.34 8.30
N GLY A 189 19.26 -7.66 9.44
CA GLY A 189 20.18 -6.55 9.67
C GLY A 189 19.87 -5.32 8.80
N HIS A 190 18.63 -5.19 8.33
CA HIS A 190 18.22 -4.04 7.52
C HIS A 190 17.93 -2.84 8.40
N GLU A 191 18.28 -1.66 7.92
CA GLU A 191 17.86 -0.40 8.52
C GLU A 191 16.34 -0.26 8.49
N VAL A 192 15.78 0.33 9.55
CA VAL A 192 14.33 0.53 9.68
C VAL A 192 13.96 1.97 9.36
N HIS A 193 13.03 2.15 8.45
CA HIS A 193 12.56 3.47 8.03
C HIS A 193 11.97 4.27 9.21
N PRO A 194 12.25 5.59 9.37
CA PRO A 194 11.75 6.41 10.48
C PRO A 194 10.23 6.38 10.63
N LEU A 195 9.47 6.37 9.52
CA LEU A 195 8.00 6.25 9.57
C LEU A 195 7.53 4.92 10.15
N THR A 196 8.24 3.82 9.85
CA THR A 196 7.94 2.50 10.45
C THR A 196 8.09 2.53 11.96
N LEU A 197 9.15 3.17 12.45
CA LEU A 197 9.37 3.38 13.89
C LEU A 197 8.32 4.33 14.50
N GLY A 198 7.93 5.37 13.75
CA GLY A 198 6.84 6.28 14.14
C GLY A 198 5.50 5.54 14.27
N ALA A 199 5.15 4.71 13.29
CA ALA A 199 3.97 3.87 13.33
C ALA A 199 4.01 2.88 14.50
N TRP A 200 5.16 2.23 14.73
CA TRP A 200 5.33 1.36 15.89
C TRP A 200 5.03 2.09 17.20
N ARG A 201 5.66 3.25 17.42
CA ARG A 201 5.45 4.05 18.63
C ARG A 201 4.00 4.48 18.80
N ARG A 202 3.34 4.88 17.72
CA ARG A 202 1.95 5.37 17.73
C ARG A 202 0.95 4.25 17.95
N TRP A 203 1.10 3.12 17.27
CA TRP A 203 0.10 2.04 17.28
C TRP A 203 0.22 1.11 18.50
N PHE A 204 1.38 1.04 19.13
CA PHE A 204 1.63 0.24 20.34
C PHE A 204 1.67 1.08 21.61
N ARG A 205 1.36 2.36 21.52
CA ARG A 205 1.24 3.20 22.71
C ARG A 205 0.09 2.67 23.55
N LYS A 206 0.36 2.27 24.78
CA LYS A 206 -0.69 2.10 25.79
C LYS A 206 -1.03 3.51 26.24
N ASP A 207 -2.29 3.91 26.09
CA ASP A 207 -2.75 5.12 26.75
C ASP A 207 -2.58 4.93 28.26
N PRO A 208 -2.10 5.97 28.97
CA PRO A 208 -1.82 5.89 30.40
C PRO A 208 -3.06 5.63 31.23
#